data_dec9327033900805cf8ab3f72314ae18
#
_entry.id   dec9327033900805cf8ab3f72314ae18
#
_cell.length_a   1.000
_cell.length_b   1.000
_cell.length_c   1.000
_cell.angle_alpha   90.00
_cell.angle_beta   90.00
_cell.angle_gamma   90.00
#
_symmetry.space_group_name_H-M   'P 1'
#
loop_
_entity.id
_entity.type
_entity.pdbx_description
1 polymer ?
#
loop_
_entity_poly.entity_id
_entity_poly.type
_entity_poly.pdbx_seq_one_letter_code
_entity_poly.pdbx_strand_id
1 'polypeptide(L)'
;CLVDRIESIYRSHAELAVQVAIPLLMRLTDDQIDQMEERFEALYFEYLETSQRQGRAGRIAERSERIRKRVERWTGTLDGQQVELIETAAGDMPETFPAWPEYRLQQQTGLIQLLREGAEPDRVRDYLTRWWVAYRDMAPCLEAALAGIRERSANLLTEIDRTLDSVQRAQLVSTIGMLRKELSALVETTPHGTAREIVYCSNRPQPLDRTQPAEGGPGI
;
A
#
# COMPACT_ATOMS: atom_id res chain seq x y z
N CYS A 1 -4.68 13.83 -2.68
CA CYS A 1 -3.96 14.33 -1.50
C CYS A 1 -3.82 13.27 -0.39
N LEU A 2 -4.90 12.63 0.09
CA LEU A 2 -4.79 11.59 1.13
C LEU A 2 -4.04 10.35 0.61
N VAL A 3 -4.38 9.87 -0.58
CA VAL A 3 -3.74 8.72 -1.22
C VAL A 3 -2.25 8.98 -1.42
N ASP A 4 -1.88 10.15 -1.94
CA ASP A 4 -0.47 10.52 -2.17
C ASP A 4 0.33 10.55 -0.86
N ARG A 5 -0.30 10.96 0.24
CA ARG A 5 0.34 10.93 1.58
C ARG A 5 0.53 9.51 2.09
N ILE A 6 -0.46 8.66 1.92
CA ILE A 6 -0.34 7.24 2.28
C ILE A 6 0.78 6.60 1.46
N GLU A 7 0.84 6.85 0.16
CA GLU A 7 1.92 6.36 -0.71
C GLU A 7 3.29 6.90 -0.29
N SER A 8 3.38 8.17 0.11
CA SER A 8 4.63 8.75 0.63
C SER A 8 5.09 8.06 1.92
N ILE A 9 4.17 7.76 2.83
CA ILE A 9 4.48 7.02 4.07
C ILE A 9 4.99 5.61 3.74
N TYR A 10 4.30 4.88 2.86
CA TYR A 10 4.75 3.55 2.45
C TYR A 10 6.13 3.58 1.79
N ARG A 11 6.38 4.56 0.93
CA ARG A 11 7.69 4.75 0.28
C ARG A 11 8.79 4.99 1.32
N SER A 12 8.57 5.90 2.27
CA SER A 12 9.53 6.17 3.34
C SER A 12 9.82 4.95 4.21
N HIS A 13 8.80 4.14 4.52
CA HIS A 13 8.99 2.87 5.24
C HIS A 13 9.78 1.86 4.41
N ALA A 14 9.50 1.74 3.12
CA ALA A 14 10.23 0.84 2.24
C ALA A 14 11.69 1.26 2.09
N GLU A 15 11.98 2.56 1.95
CA GLU A 15 13.34 3.11 1.93
C GLU A 15 14.10 2.78 3.23
N LEU A 16 13.45 2.94 4.39
CA LEU A 16 14.03 2.56 5.69
C LEU A 16 14.26 1.05 5.78
N ALA A 17 13.30 0.24 5.32
CA ALA A 17 13.44 -1.21 5.29
C ALA A 17 14.64 -1.65 4.45
N VAL A 18 14.88 -1.03 3.30
CA VAL A 18 16.08 -1.28 2.47
C VAL A 18 17.35 -0.96 3.27
N GLN A 19 17.41 0.18 3.95
CA GLN A 19 18.59 0.57 4.74
C GLN A 19 18.90 -0.44 5.85
N VAL A 20 17.86 -0.95 6.53
CA VAL A 20 18.01 -1.93 7.61
C VAL A 20 18.35 -3.33 7.06
N ALA A 21 17.80 -3.71 5.90
CA ALA A 21 18.02 -5.02 5.32
C ALA A 21 19.45 -5.23 4.82
N ILE A 22 20.09 -4.22 4.21
CA ILE A 22 21.42 -4.34 3.61
C ILE A 22 22.46 -4.93 4.58
N PRO A 23 22.70 -4.37 5.78
CA PRO A 23 23.74 -4.90 6.68
C PRO A 23 23.41 -6.33 7.18
N LEU A 24 22.17 -6.75 7.15
CA LEU A 24 21.76 -8.11 7.50
C LEU A 24 22.02 -9.07 6.33
N LEU A 25 21.58 -8.71 5.13
CA LEU A 25 21.73 -9.53 3.93
C LEU A 25 23.19 -9.77 3.58
N MET A 26 24.03 -8.75 3.74
CA MET A 26 25.46 -8.84 3.46
C MET A 26 26.25 -9.71 4.45
N ARG A 27 25.62 -10.21 5.50
CA ARG A 27 26.23 -11.11 6.50
C ARG A 27 25.72 -12.55 6.42
N LEU A 28 24.78 -12.82 5.52
CA LEU A 28 24.26 -14.17 5.36
C LEU A 28 25.36 -15.10 4.86
N THR A 29 25.39 -16.29 5.46
CA THR A 29 26.22 -17.41 4.96
C THR A 29 25.51 -18.10 3.80
N ASP A 30 26.25 -18.89 3.02
CA ASP A 30 25.67 -19.68 1.92
C ASP A 30 24.52 -20.56 2.39
N ASP A 31 24.67 -21.25 3.54
CA ASP A 31 23.61 -22.06 4.14
C ASP A 31 22.36 -21.25 4.48
N GLN A 32 22.52 -20.00 4.93
CA GLN A 32 21.39 -19.10 5.24
C GLN A 32 20.71 -18.59 3.96
N ILE A 33 21.48 -18.37 2.90
CA ILE A 33 20.93 -18.00 1.58
C ILE A 33 20.13 -19.18 1.02
N ASP A 34 20.63 -20.42 1.14
CA ASP A 34 19.92 -21.63 0.70
C ASP A 34 18.61 -21.82 1.48
N GLN A 35 18.63 -21.67 2.81
CA GLN A 35 17.42 -21.72 3.63
C GLN A 35 16.41 -20.62 3.27
N MET A 36 16.89 -19.43 2.92
CA MET A 36 16.03 -18.32 2.48
C MET A 36 15.36 -18.64 1.15
N GLU A 37 16.09 -19.21 0.19
CA GLU A 37 15.54 -19.65 -1.10
C GLU A 37 14.48 -20.74 -0.91
N GLU A 38 14.81 -21.82 -0.19
CA GLU A 38 13.86 -22.89 0.14
C GLU A 38 12.57 -22.33 0.79
N ARG A 39 12.71 -21.35 1.68
CA ARG A 39 11.55 -20.72 2.32
C ARG A 39 10.71 -19.89 1.35
N PHE A 40 11.33 -19.19 0.43
CA PHE A 40 10.63 -18.43 -0.60
C PHE A 40 9.82 -19.35 -1.52
N GLU A 41 10.43 -20.43 -1.97
CA GLU A 41 9.76 -21.45 -2.81
C GLU A 41 8.61 -22.12 -2.06
N ALA A 42 8.83 -22.55 -0.82
CA ALA A 42 7.80 -23.17 0.00
C ALA A 42 6.58 -22.24 0.18
N LEU A 43 6.82 -20.95 0.48
CA LEU A 43 5.74 -19.97 0.61
C LEU A 43 5.00 -19.71 -0.71
N TYR A 44 5.72 -19.74 -1.83
CA TYR A 44 5.11 -19.60 -3.15
C TYR A 44 4.18 -20.78 -3.46
N PHE A 45 4.63 -22.01 -3.26
CA PHE A 45 3.82 -23.21 -3.52
C PHE A 45 2.62 -23.31 -2.56
N GLU A 46 2.81 -23.02 -1.27
CA GLU A 46 1.72 -22.97 -0.28
C GLU A 46 0.64 -21.96 -0.68
N TYR A 47 1.07 -20.78 -1.15
CA TYR A 47 0.15 -19.76 -1.61
C TYR A 47 -0.59 -20.17 -2.89
N LEU A 48 0.11 -20.78 -3.85
CA LEU A 48 -0.51 -21.29 -5.08
C LEU A 48 -1.56 -22.37 -4.77
N GLU A 49 -1.20 -23.38 -3.97
CA GLU A 49 -2.11 -24.46 -3.61
C GLU A 49 -3.36 -23.93 -2.90
N THR A 50 -3.17 -23.06 -1.91
CA THR A 50 -4.27 -22.45 -1.16
C THR A 50 -5.17 -21.62 -2.08
N SER A 51 -4.60 -20.78 -2.94
CA SER A 51 -5.35 -19.91 -3.84
C SER A 51 -6.09 -20.67 -4.93
N GLN A 52 -5.49 -21.78 -5.42
CA GLN A 52 -6.13 -22.68 -6.38
C GLN A 52 -7.32 -23.44 -5.74
N ARG A 53 -7.12 -23.96 -4.53
CA ARG A 53 -8.16 -24.67 -3.78
C ARG A 53 -9.35 -23.80 -3.46
N GLN A 54 -9.11 -22.54 -3.06
CA GLN A 54 -10.18 -21.57 -2.80
C GLN A 54 -10.95 -21.17 -4.06
N GLY A 55 -10.31 -21.18 -5.20
CA GLY A 55 -10.85 -20.65 -6.45
C GLY A 55 -11.09 -19.13 -6.40
N ARG A 56 -11.64 -18.56 -7.47
CA ARG A 56 -11.91 -17.12 -7.54
C ARG A 56 -12.87 -16.64 -6.46
N ALA A 57 -13.95 -17.38 -6.22
CA ALA A 57 -14.95 -17.00 -5.22
C ALA A 57 -14.38 -16.95 -3.79
N GLY A 58 -13.56 -17.94 -3.42
CA GLY A 58 -12.90 -17.96 -2.11
C GLY A 58 -11.90 -16.81 -1.94
N ARG A 59 -11.13 -16.48 -2.98
CA ARG A 59 -10.22 -15.32 -2.92
C ARG A 59 -10.96 -13.98 -2.79
N ILE A 60 -12.12 -13.84 -3.44
CA ILE A 60 -12.98 -12.66 -3.27
C ILE A 60 -13.51 -12.58 -1.84
N ALA A 61 -14.03 -13.68 -1.30
CA ALA A 61 -14.54 -13.74 0.07
C ALA A 61 -13.46 -13.39 1.10
N GLU A 62 -12.26 -13.94 0.94
CA GLU A 62 -11.13 -13.61 1.81
C GLU A 62 -10.71 -12.13 1.70
N ARG A 63 -10.74 -11.57 0.49
CA ARG A 63 -10.48 -10.13 0.26
C ARG A 63 -11.52 -9.27 0.96
N SER A 64 -12.79 -9.58 0.80
CA SER A 64 -13.91 -8.90 1.47
C SER A 64 -13.73 -8.91 2.98
N GLU A 65 -13.46 -10.07 3.56
CA GLU A 65 -13.26 -10.23 5.00
C GLU A 65 -12.06 -9.42 5.53
N ARG A 66 -10.94 -9.39 4.77
CA ARG A 66 -9.78 -8.55 5.14
C ARG A 66 -10.11 -7.06 5.11
N ILE A 67 -10.87 -6.61 4.10
CA ILE A 67 -11.31 -5.21 4.00
C ILE A 67 -12.25 -4.90 5.16
N ARG A 68 -13.24 -5.74 5.41
CA ARG A 68 -14.21 -5.59 6.51
C ARG A 68 -13.49 -5.42 7.85
N LYS A 69 -12.61 -6.36 8.22
CA LYS A 69 -11.85 -6.29 9.47
C LYS A 69 -10.99 -5.02 9.57
N ARG A 70 -10.47 -4.55 8.45
CA ARG A 70 -9.67 -3.32 8.43
C ARG A 70 -10.53 -2.09 8.68
N VAL A 71 -11.70 -2.00 8.04
CA VAL A 71 -12.65 -0.89 8.25
C VAL A 71 -13.19 -0.91 9.68
N GLU A 72 -13.66 -2.07 10.18
CA GLU A 72 -14.17 -2.23 11.54
C GLU A 72 -13.16 -1.82 12.62
N ARG A 73 -11.87 -2.05 12.39
CA ARG A 73 -10.82 -1.60 13.32
C ARG A 73 -10.82 -0.08 13.52
N TRP A 74 -11.24 0.67 12.53
CA TRP A 74 -11.24 2.14 12.57
C TRP A 74 -12.60 2.71 12.95
N THR A 75 -13.67 2.09 12.49
CA THR A 75 -15.04 2.65 12.60
C THR A 75 -15.89 1.93 13.63
N GLY A 76 -15.49 0.76 14.13
CA GLY A 76 -16.34 -0.14 14.90
C GLY A 76 -17.17 -1.03 14.00
N THR A 77 -18.24 -1.63 14.56
CA THR A 77 -19.08 -2.60 13.88
C THR A 77 -19.78 -1.98 12.66
N LEU A 78 -19.77 -2.70 11.55
CA LEU A 78 -20.43 -2.30 10.30
C LEU A 78 -21.86 -2.81 10.25
N ASP A 79 -22.74 -2.05 9.62
CA ASP A 79 -24.11 -2.49 9.31
C ASP A 79 -24.17 -3.32 8.01
N GLY A 80 -25.37 -3.85 7.69
CA GLY A 80 -25.56 -4.71 6.52
C GLY A 80 -25.29 -3.99 5.20
N GLN A 81 -25.62 -2.71 5.08
CA GLN A 81 -25.38 -1.92 3.88
C GLN A 81 -23.86 -1.70 3.64
N GLN A 82 -23.12 -1.40 4.70
CA GLN A 82 -21.68 -1.22 4.66
C GLN A 82 -20.95 -2.52 4.31
N VAL A 83 -21.43 -3.65 4.83
CA VAL A 83 -20.90 -4.98 4.47
C VAL A 83 -21.13 -5.27 2.99
N GLU A 84 -22.34 -5.01 2.46
CA GLU A 84 -22.66 -5.21 1.04
C GLU A 84 -21.80 -4.34 0.11
N LEU A 85 -21.52 -3.08 0.49
CA LEU A 85 -20.61 -2.21 -0.24
C LEU A 85 -19.20 -2.82 -0.33
N ILE A 86 -18.71 -3.39 0.77
CA ILE A 86 -17.39 -4.04 0.81
C ILE A 86 -17.37 -5.31 -0.05
N GLU A 87 -18.40 -6.14 0.01
CA GLU A 87 -18.50 -7.37 -0.77
C GLU A 87 -18.55 -7.06 -2.28
N THR A 88 -19.35 -6.08 -2.67
CA THR A 88 -19.45 -5.61 -4.05
C THR A 88 -18.10 -5.09 -4.54
N ALA A 89 -17.47 -4.18 -3.79
CA ALA A 89 -16.18 -3.63 -4.16
C ALA A 89 -15.09 -4.71 -4.25
N ALA A 90 -15.09 -5.68 -3.33
CA ALA A 90 -14.15 -6.80 -3.35
C ALA A 90 -14.33 -7.69 -4.61
N GLY A 91 -15.58 -7.89 -5.04
CA GLY A 91 -15.90 -8.63 -6.26
C GLY A 91 -15.46 -7.92 -7.54
N ASP A 92 -15.56 -6.59 -7.55
CA ASP A 92 -15.21 -5.72 -8.68
C ASP A 92 -13.70 -5.43 -8.79
N MET A 93 -12.92 -5.69 -7.75
CA MET A 93 -11.47 -5.52 -7.81
C MET A 93 -10.84 -6.49 -8.79
N PRO A 94 -9.89 -6.04 -9.63
CA PRO A 94 -9.13 -6.91 -10.51
C PRO A 94 -8.46 -8.06 -9.78
N GLU A 95 -8.34 -9.19 -10.47
CA GLU A 95 -7.64 -10.35 -9.95
C GLU A 95 -6.13 -10.20 -10.18
N THR A 96 -5.34 -10.45 -9.14
CA THR A 96 -3.87 -10.42 -9.22
C THR A 96 -3.23 -11.81 -9.21
N PHE A 97 -4.02 -12.85 -9.01
CA PHE A 97 -3.56 -14.23 -9.09
C PHE A 97 -3.61 -14.75 -10.54
N PRO A 98 -2.59 -15.46 -11.03
CA PRO A 98 -1.34 -15.84 -10.35
C PRO A 98 -0.20 -14.81 -10.47
N ALA A 99 -0.37 -13.72 -11.22
CA ALA A 99 0.70 -12.79 -11.59
C ALA A 99 1.45 -12.17 -10.38
N TRP A 100 0.76 -11.92 -9.26
CA TRP A 100 1.41 -11.34 -8.08
C TRP A 100 2.39 -12.29 -7.39
N PRO A 101 2.04 -13.55 -7.07
CA PRO A 101 3.01 -14.48 -6.51
C PRO A 101 4.17 -14.80 -7.47
N GLU A 102 3.93 -14.87 -8.78
CA GLU A 102 4.98 -15.05 -9.78
C GLU A 102 5.97 -13.88 -9.78
N TYR A 103 5.47 -12.64 -9.79
CA TYR A 103 6.31 -11.45 -9.65
C TYR A 103 7.15 -11.49 -8.38
N ARG A 104 6.55 -11.84 -7.25
CA ARG A 104 7.29 -11.93 -5.98
C ARG A 104 8.40 -12.97 -6.04
N LEU A 105 8.11 -14.16 -6.54
CA LEU A 105 9.11 -15.23 -6.68
C LEU A 105 10.25 -14.79 -7.59
N GLN A 106 9.95 -14.17 -8.74
CA GLN A 106 10.97 -13.63 -9.64
C GLN A 106 11.91 -12.64 -8.93
N GLN A 107 11.35 -11.71 -8.16
CA GLN A 107 12.16 -10.75 -7.41
C GLN A 107 12.96 -11.41 -6.28
N GLN A 108 12.41 -12.40 -5.61
CA GLN A 108 13.09 -13.18 -4.58
C GLN A 108 14.26 -13.97 -5.16
N THR A 109 14.06 -14.64 -6.28
CA THR A 109 15.11 -15.37 -7.00
C THR A 109 16.25 -14.44 -7.45
N GLY A 110 15.91 -13.26 -7.97
CA GLY A 110 16.90 -12.26 -8.35
C GLY A 110 17.75 -11.75 -7.17
N LEU A 111 17.13 -11.59 -5.98
CA LEU A 111 17.87 -11.25 -4.77
C LEU A 111 18.82 -12.39 -4.35
N ILE A 112 18.34 -13.63 -4.33
CA ILE A 112 19.18 -14.81 -4.03
C ILE A 112 20.40 -14.88 -4.95
N GLN A 113 20.17 -14.69 -6.25
CA GLN A 113 21.27 -14.69 -7.22
C GLN A 113 22.31 -13.61 -6.92
N LEU A 114 21.90 -12.37 -6.62
CA LEU A 114 22.80 -11.30 -6.25
C LEU A 114 23.65 -11.62 -5.00
N LEU A 115 23.03 -12.23 -3.99
CA LEU A 115 23.71 -12.61 -2.76
C LEU A 115 24.73 -13.72 -3.02
N ARG A 116 24.40 -14.74 -3.80
CA ARG A 116 25.32 -15.84 -4.20
C ARG A 116 26.48 -15.36 -5.05
N GLU A 117 26.26 -14.35 -5.89
CA GLU A 117 27.34 -13.72 -6.67
C GLU A 117 28.29 -12.86 -5.80
N GLY A 118 27.99 -12.68 -4.51
CA GLY A 118 28.76 -11.77 -3.64
C GLY A 118 28.66 -10.32 -4.08
N ALA A 119 27.49 -9.89 -4.57
CA ALA A 119 27.28 -8.55 -5.08
C ALA A 119 27.60 -7.48 -4.04
N GLU A 120 28.19 -6.36 -4.47
CA GLU A 120 28.46 -5.22 -3.59
C GLU A 120 27.19 -4.65 -2.95
N PRO A 121 27.25 -4.11 -1.72
CA PRO A 121 26.11 -3.59 -0.98
C PRO A 121 25.25 -2.60 -1.76
N ASP A 122 25.86 -1.75 -2.58
CA ASP A 122 25.14 -0.76 -3.39
C ASP A 122 24.31 -1.42 -4.48
N ARG A 123 24.80 -2.50 -5.10
CA ARG A 123 24.05 -3.26 -6.11
C ARG A 123 22.83 -3.94 -5.49
N VAL A 124 22.95 -4.51 -4.28
CA VAL A 124 21.83 -5.09 -3.54
C VAL A 124 20.82 -4.01 -3.12
N ARG A 125 21.32 -2.84 -2.69
CA ARG A 125 20.49 -1.67 -2.36
C ARG A 125 19.66 -1.20 -3.54
N ASP A 126 20.28 -1.03 -4.70
CA ASP A 126 19.60 -0.61 -5.92
C ASP A 126 18.51 -1.62 -6.33
N TYR A 127 18.81 -2.91 -6.22
CA TYR A 127 17.85 -3.97 -6.49
C TYR A 127 16.65 -3.90 -5.56
N LEU A 128 16.86 -3.84 -4.24
CA LEU A 128 15.78 -3.73 -3.26
C LEU A 128 14.98 -2.43 -3.40
N THR A 129 15.63 -1.33 -3.74
CA THR A 129 14.95 -0.05 -3.99
C THR A 129 14.02 -0.16 -5.21
N ARG A 130 14.47 -0.78 -6.30
CA ARG A 130 13.64 -1.04 -7.47
C ARG A 130 12.46 -1.94 -7.14
N TRP A 131 12.66 -2.96 -6.34
CA TRP A 131 11.62 -3.92 -5.96
C TRP A 131 10.67 -3.36 -4.88
N TRP A 132 11.17 -2.97 -3.72
CA TRP A 132 10.33 -2.63 -2.55
C TRP A 132 9.77 -1.20 -2.59
N VAL A 133 10.50 -0.27 -3.19
CA VAL A 133 10.11 1.15 -3.23
C VAL A 133 9.41 1.51 -4.53
N ALA A 134 9.97 1.08 -5.66
CA ALA A 134 9.49 1.49 -6.97
C ALA A 134 8.60 0.45 -7.66
N TYR A 135 8.51 -0.78 -7.14
CA TYR A 135 7.72 -1.87 -7.72
C TYR A 135 7.99 -2.06 -9.23
N ARG A 136 9.29 -2.00 -9.62
CA ARG A 136 9.70 -2.13 -11.02
C ARG A 136 9.62 -3.58 -11.49
N ASP A 137 9.69 -3.72 -12.81
CA ASP A 137 9.78 -5.00 -13.50
C ASP A 137 8.52 -5.89 -13.34
N MET A 138 7.37 -5.26 -13.07
CA MET A 138 6.07 -5.94 -13.11
C MET A 138 5.58 -6.13 -14.55
N ALA A 139 4.84 -7.21 -14.77
CA ALA A 139 4.10 -7.36 -16.02
C ALA A 139 3.03 -6.26 -16.16
N PRO A 140 2.80 -5.68 -17.36
CA PRO A 140 1.83 -4.60 -17.55
C PRO A 140 0.41 -4.94 -17.07
N CYS A 141 0.00 -6.21 -17.19
CA CYS A 141 -1.29 -6.67 -16.67
C CYS A 141 -1.40 -6.60 -15.15
N LEU A 142 -0.30 -6.86 -14.42
CA LEU A 142 -0.26 -6.75 -12.97
C LEU A 142 -0.25 -5.28 -12.53
N GLU A 143 0.51 -4.42 -13.20
CA GLU A 143 0.49 -2.97 -12.95
C GLU A 143 -0.93 -2.40 -13.12
N ALA A 144 -1.62 -2.76 -14.20
CA ALA A 144 -2.99 -2.35 -14.47
C ALA A 144 -3.96 -2.86 -13.39
N ALA A 145 -3.81 -4.13 -12.96
CA ALA A 145 -4.62 -4.71 -11.89
C ALA A 145 -4.42 -3.97 -10.56
N LEU A 146 -3.18 -3.66 -10.18
CA LEU A 146 -2.89 -2.92 -8.95
C LEU A 146 -3.41 -1.47 -9.01
N ALA A 147 -3.35 -0.81 -10.17
CA ALA A 147 -3.95 0.50 -10.37
C ALA A 147 -5.48 0.45 -10.20
N GLY A 148 -6.14 -0.55 -10.79
CA GLY A 148 -7.57 -0.77 -10.62
C GLY A 148 -7.98 -1.08 -9.17
N ILE A 149 -7.20 -1.87 -8.44
CA ILE A 149 -7.43 -2.11 -7.01
C ILE A 149 -7.33 -0.82 -6.21
N ARG A 150 -6.35 0.04 -6.50
CA ARG A 150 -6.16 1.34 -5.85
C ARG A 150 -7.37 2.25 -6.05
N GLU A 151 -7.83 2.36 -7.29
CA GLU A 151 -9.00 3.15 -7.64
C GLU A 151 -10.27 2.64 -6.92
N ARG A 152 -10.53 1.33 -6.99
CA ARG A 152 -11.69 0.71 -6.30
C ARG A 152 -11.62 0.89 -4.79
N SER A 153 -10.44 0.78 -4.20
CA SER A 153 -10.25 1.01 -2.76
C SER A 153 -10.53 2.46 -2.35
N ALA A 154 -10.10 3.44 -3.15
CA ALA A 154 -10.37 4.85 -2.90
C ALA A 154 -11.87 5.18 -3.01
N ASN A 155 -12.56 4.61 -4.00
CA ASN A 155 -14.00 4.76 -4.17
C ASN A 155 -14.75 4.13 -2.99
N LEU A 156 -14.40 2.89 -2.61
CA LEU A 156 -15.00 2.22 -1.45
C LEU A 156 -14.85 3.03 -0.16
N LEU A 157 -13.66 3.57 0.12
CA LEU A 157 -13.45 4.41 1.31
C LEU A 157 -14.36 5.64 1.31
N THR A 158 -14.59 6.24 0.13
CA THR A 158 -15.49 7.38 -0.01
C THR A 158 -16.95 6.99 0.21
N GLU A 159 -17.35 5.82 -0.27
CA GLU A 159 -18.71 5.29 -0.09
C GLU A 159 -18.95 4.92 1.38
N ILE A 160 -18.02 4.23 2.01
CA ILE A 160 -18.09 3.91 3.45
C ILE A 160 -18.17 5.20 4.29
N ASP A 161 -17.35 6.21 4.02
CA ASP A 161 -17.40 7.48 4.77
C ASP A 161 -18.79 8.13 4.71
N ARG A 162 -19.47 8.04 3.57
CA ARG A 162 -20.84 8.60 3.41
C ARG A 162 -21.90 7.85 4.23
N THR A 163 -21.67 6.57 4.52
CA THR A 163 -22.62 5.72 5.26
C THR A 163 -22.35 5.66 6.76
N LEU A 164 -21.21 6.21 7.25
CA LEU A 164 -20.87 6.20 8.67
C LEU A 164 -21.92 6.96 9.49
N ASP A 165 -22.45 6.31 10.51
CA ASP A 165 -23.29 6.96 11.52
C ASP A 165 -22.46 7.82 12.49
N SER A 166 -23.13 8.47 13.44
CA SER A 166 -22.48 9.37 14.40
C SER A 166 -21.55 8.63 15.37
N VAL A 167 -21.86 7.39 15.73
CA VAL A 167 -21.07 6.56 16.65
C VAL A 167 -19.81 6.08 15.94
N GLN A 168 -19.96 5.54 14.73
CA GLN A 168 -18.86 5.10 13.89
C GLN A 168 -17.90 6.25 13.57
N ARG A 169 -18.43 7.42 13.26
CA ARG A 169 -17.64 8.63 12.98
C ARG A 169 -16.86 9.10 14.22
N ALA A 170 -17.50 9.07 15.40
CA ALA A 170 -16.82 9.37 16.66
C ALA A 170 -15.68 8.36 16.95
N GLN A 171 -15.94 7.07 16.71
CA GLN A 171 -14.93 6.02 16.86
C GLN A 171 -13.74 6.25 15.90
N LEU A 172 -13.99 6.55 14.62
CA LEU A 172 -12.95 6.86 13.63
C LEU A 172 -12.07 8.02 14.09
N VAL A 173 -12.69 9.13 14.50
CA VAL A 173 -11.97 10.33 14.98
C VAL A 173 -11.14 10.00 16.24
N SER A 174 -11.69 9.24 17.17
CA SER A 174 -10.99 8.78 18.38
C SER A 174 -9.77 7.92 18.04
N THR A 175 -9.93 6.95 17.13
CA THR A 175 -8.85 6.04 16.69
C THR A 175 -7.72 6.81 16.01
N ILE A 176 -8.05 7.75 15.12
CA ILE A 176 -7.06 8.64 14.47
C ILE A 176 -6.35 9.51 15.54
N GLY A 177 -7.09 10.03 16.51
CA GLY A 177 -6.54 10.84 17.60
C GLY A 177 -5.54 10.07 18.46
N MET A 178 -5.85 8.82 18.81
CA MET A 178 -4.93 7.93 19.54
C MET A 178 -3.66 7.65 18.74
N LEU A 179 -3.80 7.26 17.47
CA LEU A 179 -2.65 7.01 16.61
C LEU A 179 -1.74 8.24 16.46
N ARG A 180 -2.34 9.42 16.28
CA ARG A 180 -1.58 10.68 16.23
C ARG A 180 -0.78 10.93 17.51
N LYS A 181 -1.39 10.68 18.67
CA LYS A 181 -0.73 10.85 19.98
C LYS A 181 0.44 9.87 20.14
N GLU A 182 0.26 8.61 19.78
CA GLU A 182 1.32 7.60 19.83
C GLU A 182 2.48 7.93 18.90
N LEU A 183 2.20 8.33 17.67
CA LEU A 183 3.24 8.76 16.71
C LEU A 183 3.98 10.01 17.18
N SER A 184 3.29 10.99 17.77
CA SER A 184 3.94 12.18 18.32
C SER A 184 4.89 11.83 19.47
N ALA A 185 4.49 10.92 20.36
CA ALA A 185 5.36 10.46 21.45
C ALA A 185 6.62 9.74 20.93
N LEU A 186 6.51 8.96 19.84
CA LEU A 186 7.65 8.32 19.20
C LEU A 186 8.63 9.33 18.60
N VAL A 187 8.11 10.40 17.97
CA VAL A 187 8.95 11.46 17.39
C VAL A 187 9.70 12.24 18.47
N GLU A 188 9.05 12.52 19.60
CA GLU A 188 9.68 13.22 20.73
C GLU A 188 10.79 12.39 21.40
N THR A 189 10.69 11.07 21.36
CA THR A 189 11.68 10.15 21.97
C THR A 189 12.85 9.81 21.04
N THR A 190 12.75 10.14 19.75
CA THR A 190 13.81 9.85 18.76
C THR A 190 14.74 11.06 18.63
N PRO A 191 16.06 10.95 18.86
CA PRO A 191 16.99 12.05 18.66
C PRO A 191 16.92 12.53 17.19
N HIS A 192 16.78 13.82 17.03
CA HIS A 192 16.45 14.52 15.77
C HIS A 192 17.28 14.10 14.58
N GLY A 193 16.73 13.19 13.76
CA GLY A 193 17.04 13.15 12.33
C GLY A 193 16.15 14.19 11.63
N THR A 194 16.75 15.00 10.76
CA THR A 194 16.14 16.12 10.04
C THR A 194 14.69 15.89 9.66
N ALA A 195 13.77 16.56 10.34
CA ALA A 195 12.36 16.56 10.03
C ALA A 195 12.16 17.14 8.62
N ARG A 196 11.72 16.34 7.67
CA ARG A 196 11.26 16.83 6.37
C ARG A 196 10.00 17.67 6.62
N GLU A 197 10.01 18.87 6.08
CA GLU A 197 8.91 19.83 6.16
C GLU A 197 7.59 19.20 5.72
N ILE A 198 6.61 19.15 6.64
CA ILE A 198 5.29 18.58 6.35
C ILE A 198 4.50 19.63 5.58
N VAL A 199 4.38 19.46 4.27
CA VAL A 199 3.51 20.29 3.43
C VAL A 199 2.06 19.92 3.72
N TYR A 200 1.32 20.85 4.35
CA TYR A 200 -0.11 20.68 4.57
C TYR A 200 -0.88 20.92 3.27
N CYS A 201 -1.77 19.99 2.91
CA CYS A 201 -2.74 20.22 1.85
C CYS A 201 -3.76 21.27 2.34
N SER A 202 -3.57 22.54 1.97
CA SER A 202 -4.58 23.56 2.26
C SER A 202 -5.72 23.42 1.26
N ASN A 203 -6.83 22.85 1.69
CA ASN A 203 -8.09 22.82 0.94
C ASN A 203 -8.80 24.17 1.10
N ARG A 204 -8.14 25.29 0.79
CA ARG A 204 -8.84 26.53 0.55
C ARG A 204 -9.21 26.58 -0.93
N PRO A 205 -10.51 26.55 -1.27
CA PRO A 205 -10.90 26.95 -2.62
C PRO A 205 -10.39 28.37 -2.80
N GLN A 206 -9.59 28.60 -3.84
CA GLN A 206 -9.22 29.97 -4.21
C GLN A 206 -10.50 30.75 -4.47
N PRO A 207 -10.69 31.93 -3.87
CA PRO A 207 -11.81 32.79 -4.22
C PRO A 207 -11.68 33.12 -5.71
N LEU A 208 -12.73 32.82 -6.48
CA LEU A 208 -12.85 33.22 -7.85
C LEU A 208 -12.70 34.75 -7.87
N ASP A 209 -11.60 35.25 -8.45
CA ASP A 209 -11.37 36.63 -8.68
C ASP A 209 -12.43 37.16 -9.66
N ARG A 210 -13.44 37.90 -9.14
CA ARG A 210 -14.55 38.51 -9.90
C ARG A 210 -14.16 39.83 -10.54
N THR A 211 -12.89 40.13 -10.72
CA THR A 211 -12.39 41.34 -11.31
C THR A 211 -11.69 41.10 -12.65
N GLN A 212 -12.34 40.41 -13.60
CA GLN A 212 -12.01 40.64 -15.02
C GLN A 212 -13.14 41.41 -15.67
N PRO A 213 -12.86 42.65 -16.17
CA PRO A 213 -13.81 43.37 -16.96
C PRO A 213 -14.00 42.70 -18.32
N ALA A 214 -15.25 42.60 -18.74
CA ALA A 214 -15.61 42.10 -20.04
C ALA A 214 -14.98 42.98 -21.13
N GLU A 215 -13.93 42.50 -21.78
CA GLU A 215 -13.40 43.14 -22.98
C GLU A 215 -14.33 42.83 -24.15
N GLY A 216 -14.77 43.95 -24.76
CA GLY A 216 -15.73 43.98 -25.83
C GLY A 216 -15.24 43.29 -27.10
N GLY A 217 -16.13 42.52 -27.73
CA GLY A 217 -15.94 42.05 -29.09
C GLY A 217 -15.97 43.17 -30.11
N PRO A 218 -15.15 43.05 -31.17
CA PRO A 218 -15.35 43.92 -32.34
C PRO A 218 -16.46 43.35 -33.21
N GLY A 219 -17.46 44.21 -33.49
CA GLY A 219 -18.38 44.01 -34.60
C GLY A 219 -17.67 44.20 -35.96
N ILE A 220 -17.98 43.38 -36.87
CA ILE A 220 -18.42 43.59 -38.26
C ILE A 220 -18.69 42.23 -38.86
#